data_33efb8817ee23dbbbabe9cfe425efebb
#
_entry.id   33efb8817ee23dbbbabe9cfe425efebb
#
_cell.length_a   1.000
_cell.length_b   1.000
_cell.length_c   1.000
_cell.angle_alpha   90.00
_cell.angle_beta   90.00
_cell.angle_gamma   90.00
#
_symmetry.space_group_name_H-M   'P 1'
#
loop_
_entity.id
_entity.type
_entity.pdbx_description
1 polymer ?
#
loop_
_entity_poly.entity_id
_entity_poly.type
_entity_poly.pdbx_seq_one_letter_code
_entity_poly.pdbx_strand_id
1 'polypeptide(L)'
;MHELVIAVVNTKYTDAAIEAARAAGATGATVFHTKSINNERAEGAIGTSINRETDSVFFLTTLEYKTQIMEAVRDAAGLKTEGGAVIFSLPVDDLVGVGRFEDYVDGEEHK
;
A
#
# COMPACT_ATOMS: atom_id res chain seq x y z
N MET A 1 6.30 17.05 -6.51
CA MET A 1 5.28 16.96 -5.50
C MET A 1 5.13 15.55 -5.01
N HIS A 2 5.11 15.39 -3.74
CA HIS A 2 5.03 14.05 -3.17
C HIS A 2 3.60 13.63 -2.91
N GLU A 3 3.39 12.34 -3.01
CA GLU A 3 2.10 11.73 -2.79
C GLU A 3 2.29 10.54 -1.88
N LEU A 4 1.29 10.24 -1.08
CA LEU A 4 1.32 9.07 -0.25
C LEU A 4 0.29 8.09 -0.79
N VAL A 5 0.73 6.90 -1.14
CA VAL A 5 -0.18 5.87 -1.60
C VAL A 5 -0.35 4.90 -0.46
N ILE A 6 -1.58 4.59 -0.12
CA ILE A 6 -1.89 3.67 0.95
C ILE A 6 -2.67 2.51 0.36
N ALA A 7 -2.20 1.31 0.61
CA ALA A 7 -2.88 0.12 0.12
C ALA A 7 -3.20 -0.77 1.30
N VAL A 8 -4.47 -1.07 1.47
CA VAL A 8 -4.91 -1.98 2.53
C VAL A 8 -5.21 -3.28 1.83
N VAL A 9 -4.40 -4.30 2.10
CA VAL A 9 -4.48 -5.55 1.37
C VAL A 9 -4.56 -6.72 2.34
N ASN A 10 -5.04 -7.83 1.86
CA ASN A 10 -5.06 -9.04 2.65
C ASN A 10 -3.61 -9.43 2.91
N THR A 11 -3.31 -9.81 4.13
CA THR A 11 -1.94 -10.12 4.53
C THR A 11 -1.28 -11.14 3.61
N LYS A 12 -2.03 -12.04 3.03
CA LYS A 12 -1.45 -13.03 2.15
C LYS A 12 -0.84 -12.41 0.92
N TYR A 13 -1.26 -11.22 0.55
CA TYR A 13 -0.81 -10.60 -0.68
C TYR A 13 0.09 -9.40 -0.46
N THR A 14 0.51 -9.18 0.77
CA THR A 14 1.33 -8.00 1.07
C THR A 14 2.65 -8.01 0.30
N ASP A 15 3.31 -9.15 0.27
CA ASP A 15 4.58 -9.21 -0.43
C ASP A 15 4.40 -9.00 -1.92
N ALA A 16 3.34 -9.55 -2.48
CA ALA A 16 3.08 -9.37 -3.90
C ALA A 16 2.80 -7.91 -4.21
N ALA A 17 2.08 -7.23 -3.32
CA ALA A 17 1.79 -5.82 -3.51
C ALA A 17 3.06 -4.99 -3.47
N ILE A 18 3.95 -5.29 -2.55
CA ILE A 18 5.17 -4.54 -2.43
C ILE A 18 6.07 -4.76 -3.63
N GLU A 19 6.15 -6.01 -4.10
CA GLU A 19 6.97 -6.28 -5.26
C GLU A 19 6.41 -5.58 -6.49
N ALA A 20 5.11 -5.57 -6.65
CA ALA A 20 4.50 -4.92 -7.79
C ALA A 20 4.73 -3.42 -7.74
N ALA A 21 4.62 -2.85 -6.54
CA ALA A 21 4.83 -1.41 -6.39
C ALA A 21 6.28 -1.05 -6.70
N ARG A 22 7.19 -1.90 -6.25
CA ARG A 22 8.59 -1.63 -6.50
C ARG A 22 8.89 -1.68 -7.98
N ALA A 23 8.34 -2.64 -8.67
CA ALA A 23 8.54 -2.73 -10.12
C ALA A 23 7.96 -1.52 -10.84
N ALA A 24 6.98 -0.88 -10.25
CA ALA A 24 6.35 0.28 -10.85
C ALA A 24 6.99 1.60 -10.41
N GLY A 25 8.03 1.54 -9.63
CA GLY A 25 8.75 2.74 -9.28
C GLY A 25 8.79 3.11 -7.82
N ALA A 26 8.15 2.33 -6.96
CA ALA A 26 8.18 2.65 -5.55
C ALA A 26 9.57 2.36 -4.98
N THR A 27 10.06 3.23 -4.12
CA THR A 27 11.40 3.08 -3.62
C THR A 27 11.42 2.50 -2.22
N GLY A 28 10.31 2.43 -1.57
CA GLY A 28 10.26 1.84 -0.24
C GLY A 28 8.84 1.70 0.21
N ALA A 29 8.64 1.02 1.30
CA ALA A 29 7.30 0.80 1.82
C ALA A 29 7.36 0.67 3.32
N THR A 30 6.33 1.16 3.98
CA THR A 30 6.17 0.97 5.41
C THR A 30 4.91 0.14 5.59
N VAL A 31 5.00 -0.92 6.36
CA VAL A 31 3.90 -1.83 6.52
C VAL A 31 3.39 -1.82 7.95
N PHE A 32 2.09 -1.70 8.10
CA PHE A 32 1.46 -1.80 9.39
C PHE A 32 0.50 -2.97 9.35
N HIS A 33 0.53 -3.81 10.36
CA HIS A 33 -0.43 -4.88 10.45
C HIS A 33 -1.70 -4.29 11.01
N THR A 34 -2.81 -4.53 10.33
CA THR A 34 -4.07 -3.95 10.75
C THR A 34 -5.12 -5.03 10.75
N LYS A 35 -6.25 -4.74 11.32
CA LYS A 35 -7.37 -5.65 11.31
C LYS A 35 -8.50 -4.88 10.70
N SER A 36 -9.02 -5.34 9.61
CA SER A 36 -10.13 -4.68 8.96
C SER A 36 -11.42 -5.28 9.43
N ILE A 37 -12.36 -4.45 9.80
CA ILE A 37 -13.65 -4.91 10.22
C ILE A 37 -14.62 -4.52 9.12
N ASN A 38 -15.13 -5.52 8.46
CA ASN A 38 -16.01 -5.27 7.38
C ASN A 38 -17.42 -5.51 7.79
N ASN A 39 -18.17 -4.47 7.88
CA ASN A 39 -19.48 -4.61 8.32
C ASN A 39 -20.39 -4.81 7.22
N GLU A 40 -20.07 -5.57 6.27
CA GLU A 40 -20.84 -5.77 5.22
C GLU A 40 -22.02 -6.38 5.50
N ARG A 41 -23.02 -5.99 5.08
CA ARG A 41 -24.18 -6.55 5.33
C ARG A 41 -24.33 -7.52 4.44
N ALA A 42 -23.48 -8.21 4.20
CA ALA A 42 -23.60 -9.26 3.38
C ALA A 42 -24.91 -9.73 3.61
N GLU A 43 -25.58 -9.96 2.70
CA GLU A 43 -26.80 -10.39 2.87
C GLU A 43 -26.77 -11.56 3.64
N GLY A 44 -27.42 -11.77 4.46
CA GLY A 44 -27.52 -12.93 5.18
C GLY A 44 -26.67 -12.96 6.38
N ALA A 45 -25.74 -12.18 6.40
CA ALA A 45 -24.87 -12.26 7.49
C ALA A 45 -25.30 -11.29 8.50
N ILE A 46 -26.47 -11.11 8.64
CA ILE A 46 -27.00 -10.27 9.56
C ILE A 46 -26.18 -9.69 10.57
N GLY A 47 -25.80 -8.52 10.46
CA GLY A 47 -25.11 -7.77 11.45
C GLY A 47 -23.77 -8.33 11.84
N THR A 48 -23.28 -9.26 11.12
CA THR A 48 -22.04 -9.85 11.47
C THR A 48 -20.90 -9.05 10.93
N SER A 49 -19.92 -8.81 11.73
CA SER A 49 -18.73 -8.12 11.26
C SER A 49 -17.72 -9.18 10.90
N ILE A 50 -17.02 -8.96 9.84
CA ILE A 50 -16.01 -9.88 9.41
C ILE A 50 -14.67 -9.26 9.68
N ASN A 51 -13.87 -9.90 10.49
CA ASN A 51 -12.55 -9.40 10.79
C ASN A 51 -11.59 -10.03 9.82
N ARG A 52 -10.75 -9.23 9.21
CA ARG A 52 -9.78 -9.75 8.29
C ARG A 52 -8.42 -9.29 8.68
N GLU A 53 -7.45 -10.15 8.47
CA GLU A 53 -6.09 -9.80 8.71
C GLU A 53 -5.60 -9.07 7.49
N THR A 54 -5.25 -7.83 7.65
CA THR A 54 -4.79 -7.03 6.54
C THR A 54 -3.52 -6.33 6.91
N ASP A 55 -2.84 -5.81 5.92
CA ASP A 55 -1.72 -4.93 6.15
C ASP A 55 -2.02 -3.64 5.43
N SER A 56 -1.64 -2.54 6.05
CA SER A 56 -1.70 -1.24 5.40
C SER A 56 -0.30 -0.91 4.99
N VAL A 57 -0.09 -0.72 3.72
CA VAL A 57 1.22 -0.47 3.16
C VAL A 57 1.26 0.94 2.65
N PHE A 58 2.25 1.68 3.10
CA PHE A 58 2.38 3.09 2.74
C PHE A 58 3.56 3.26 1.83
N PHE A 59 3.34 3.91 0.70
CA PHE A 59 4.40 4.20 -0.25
C PHE A 59 4.48 5.70 -0.43
N LEU A 60 5.62 6.28 -0.15
CA LEU A 60 5.80 7.70 -0.41
C LEU A 60 6.39 7.81 -1.80
N THR A 61 5.74 8.51 -2.67
CA THR A 61 6.16 8.58 -4.05
C THR A 61 5.95 10.00 -4.59
N THR A 62 6.00 10.15 -5.88
CA THR A 62 5.74 11.44 -6.49
C THR A 62 4.58 11.29 -7.44
N LEU A 63 4.06 12.42 -7.86
CA LEU A 63 2.93 12.43 -8.75
C LEU A 63 3.23 11.66 -10.02
N GLU A 64 4.47 11.68 -10.43
CA GLU A 64 4.86 11.00 -11.64
C GLU A 64 4.63 9.49 -11.58
N TYR A 65 4.87 8.87 -10.44
CA TYR A 65 4.77 7.43 -10.35
C TYR A 65 3.50 6.94 -9.66
N LYS A 66 2.73 7.86 -9.13
CA LYS A 66 1.59 7.47 -8.32
C LYS A 66 0.63 6.52 -9.01
N THR A 67 0.20 6.88 -10.18
CA THR A 67 -0.83 6.10 -10.85
C THR A 67 -0.34 4.71 -11.20
N GLN A 68 0.89 4.60 -11.70
CA GLN A 68 1.37 3.29 -12.06
C GLN A 68 1.59 2.41 -10.84
N ILE A 69 1.96 2.99 -9.70
CA ILE A 69 2.10 2.23 -8.49
C ILE A 69 0.73 1.73 -8.03
N MET A 70 -0.27 2.59 -8.06
CA MET A 70 -1.60 2.21 -7.62
C MET A 70 -2.17 1.10 -8.51
N GLU A 71 -1.96 1.21 -9.80
CA GLU A 71 -2.46 0.19 -10.70
C GLU A 71 -1.72 -1.13 -10.53
N ALA A 72 -0.43 -1.07 -10.31
CA ALA A 72 0.33 -2.29 -10.12
C ALA A 72 -0.10 -3.03 -8.87
N VAL A 73 -0.34 -2.30 -7.80
CA VAL A 73 -0.80 -2.91 -6.56
C VAL A 73 -2.22 -3.47 -6.73
N ARG A 74 -3.07 -2.76 -7.43
CA ARG A 74 -4.41 -3.25 -7.70
C ARG A 74 -4.35 -4.60 -8.42
N ASP A 75 -3.50 -4.67 -9.41
CA ASP A 75 -3.43 -5.89 -10.20
C ASP A 75 -2.84 -7.05 -9.40
N ALA A 76 -1.91 -6.75 -8.52
CA ALA A 76 -1.25 -7.80 -7.76
C ALA A 76 -2.03 -8.27 -6.54
N ALA A 77 -2.76 -7.37 -5.91
CA ALA A 77 -3.36 -7.68 -4.63
C ALA A 77 -4.84 -7.36 -4.54
N GLY A 78 -5.43 -6.87 -5.57
CA GLY A 78 -6.83 -6.46 -5.51
C GLY A 78 -7.77 -7.26 -6.36
N LEU A 79 -7.55 -7.24 -7.64
CA LEU A 79 -8.53 -7.82 -8.54
C LEU A 79 -8.74 -9.31 -8.41
N LYS A 80 -7.70 -10.03 -8.13
CA LYS A 80 -7.81 -11.46 -8.07
C LYS A 80 -7.81 -12.02 -6.69
N THR A 81 -7.91 -11.20 -5.68
CA THR A 81 -7.76 -11.69 -4.33
C THR A 81 -9.09 -11.65 -3.63
N GLU A 82 -9.26 -12.57 -2.70
CA GLU A 82 -10.43 -12.60 -1.94
C GLU A 82 -10.47 -11.41 -1.06
N GLY A 83 -11.53 -10.70 -1.01
CA GLY A 83 -11.61 -9.53 -0.18
C GLY A 83 -11.11 -8.28 -0.85
N GLY A 84 -10.42 -8.41 -1.95
CA GLY A 84 -9.96 -7.27 -2.68
C GLY A 84 -8.94 -6.42 -1.96
N ALA A 85 -8.82 -5.19 -2.34
CA ALA A 85 -7.92 -4.26 -1.69
C ALA A 85 -8.48 -2.87 -1.83
N VAL A 86 -8.08 -1.99 -0.94
CA VAL A 86 -8.47 -0.59 -1.04
C VAL A 86 -7.18 0.18 -1.23
N ILE A 87 -7.09 0.96 -2.28
CA ILE A 87 -5.88 1.70 -2.59
C ILE A 87 -6.27 3.13 -2.84
N PHE A 88 -5.62 4.04 -2.15
CA PHE A 88 -5.94 5.45 -2.33
C PHE A 88 -4.67 6.28 -2.13
N SER A 89 -4.74 7.54 -2.47
CA SER A 89 -3.58 8.39 -2.34
C SER A 89 -3.98 9.73 -1.75
N LEU A 90 -3.02 10.38 -1.17
CA LEU A 90 -3.19 11.69 -0.57
C LEU A 90 -2.00 12.54 -0.95
N PRO A 91 -2.21 13.82 -1.19
CA PRO A 91 -1.07 14.69 -1.44
C PRO A 91 -0.34 14.95 -0.13
N VAL A 92 0.96 15.10 -0.20
CA VAL A 92 1.76 15.37 0.97
C VAL A 92 2.14 16.84 0.93
N ASP A 93 1.64 17.61 1.87
CA ASP A 93 1.89 19.03 1.88
C ASP A 93 3.33 19.35 2.22
N ASP A 94 3.85 18.76 3.26
CA ASP A 94 5.18 19.07 3.70
C ASP A 94 5.92 17.78 3.97
N LEU A 95 7.16 17.73 3.64
CA LEU A 95 7.96 16.54 3.85
C LEU A 95 9.29 16.97 4.43
N VAL A 96 9.62 16.46 5.58
CA VAL A 96 10.89 16.73 6.19
C VAL A 96 11.48 15.40 6.60
N GLY A 97 12.69 15.15 6.24
CA GLY A 97 13.31 13.89 6.61
C GLY A 97 14.81 14.00 6.52
N VAL A 98 15.48 13.09 7.19
CA VAL A 98 16.91 13.03 7.16
C VAL A 98 17.27 11.64 6.71
N GLY A 99 17.77 11.51 5.53
CA GLY A 99 18.11 10.21 5.00
C GLY A 99 16.89 9.46 4.52
N ARG A 100 16.69 9.36 3.25
CA ARG A 100 15.55 8.67 2.72
C ARG A 100 15.88 7.21 2.58
N PHE A 101 14.89 6.40 2.45
CA PHE A 101 15.08 5.00 2.33
C PHE A 101 16.01 4.65 1.19
N GLU A 102 15.83 5.26 0.09
CA GLU A 102 16.65 4.90 -1.03
C GLU A 102 18.09 5.24 -0.75
N ASP A 103 18.35 6.22 0.10
CA ASP A 103 19.70 6.56 0.44
C ASP A 103 20.32 5.43 1.23
N TYR A 104 19.55 4.79 2.06
CA TYR A 104 20.08 3.71 2.83
C TYR A 104 20.23 2.45 2.02
N VAL A 105 19.36 2.26 1.11
CA VAL A 105 19.40 1.09 0.29
C VAL A 105 20.58 1.14 -0.61
N ASP A 106 20.74 2.30 -1.23
CA ASP A 106 21.83 2.45 -2.11
C ASP A 106 22.96 2.90 -1.35
N GLY A 107 22.77 3.10 -0.16
CA GLY A 107 23.57 3.68 0.77
C GLY A 107 24.90 4.08 0.50
N GLU A 108 25.56 3.24 0.05
CA GLU A 108 26.83 3.53 -0.08
C GLU A 108 27.06 4.61 -0.96
N GLU A 109 26.29 4.74 -1.90
CA GLU A 109 26.58 5.73 -2.76
C GLU A 109 26.30 7.04 -2.23
N HIS A 110 25.67 7.14 -1.17
CA HIS A 110 25.33 8.40 -0.64
C HIS A 110 26.24 8.75 0.48
N LYS A 111 27.24 8.05 0.60
CA LYS A 111 28.05 8.32 1.67
C LYS A 111 28.89 9.30 1.36
#